data_ca6a6c03982bce9c2974678a88ac8470
#
_entry.id   ca6a6c03982bce9c2974678a88ac8470
#
_cell.length_a   1.000
_cell.length_b   1.000
_cell.length_c   1.000
_cell.angle_alpha   90.00
_cell.angle_beta   90.00
_cell.angle_gamma   90.00
#
_symmetry.space_group_name_H-M   'P 1'
#
loop_
_entity.id
_entity.type
_entity.pdbx_description
1 polymer ?
#
loop_
_entity_poly.entity_id
_entity_poly.type
_entity_poly.pdbx_seq_one_letter_code
_entity_poly.pdbx_strand_id
1 'polypeptide(L)'
;MFFTVQNIHKTWEAKTVEFSLECLKETMTCLLGPSGCGKSTVLNIIAGLEVNDDLRSLSLSKGPLKIELDGKRIDNLPPAQREIGMVFQSGALFNHLTVEDNVAYGLISKGIKKSQARKMACEYLARFDLAGFDKRMPQTLSGGEKQRVALARTLITEPKLVLLDEPFSALDTELRHRMAAQLRQWQQELGFTAIMVTHDEEEARTVADKIVRM
;
A
#
# COMPACT_ATOMS: atom_id res chain seq x y z
N MET A 1 17.01 -11.31 0.05
CA MET A 1 15.90 -10.40 -0.33
C MET A 1 14.80 -10.52 0.71
N PHE A 2 14.13 -9.40 1.03
CA PHE A 2 13.02 -9.41 1.99
C PHE A 2 11.68 -9.70 1.30
N PHE A 3 11.47 -9.09 0.13
CA PHE A 3 10.31 -9.35 -0.72
C PHE A 3 10.75 -9.66 -2.14
N THR A 4 10.15 -10.68 -2.75
CA THR A 4 10.33 -11.02 -4.16
C THR A 4 9.00 -11.36 -4.81
N VAL A 5 8.80 -10.89 -6.03
CA VAL A 5 7.72 -11.34 -6.90
C VAL A 5 8.29 -11.69 -8.28
N GLN A 6 7.95 -12.87 -8.77
CA GLN A 6 8.41 -13.39 -10.05
C GLN A 6 7.23 -13.83 -10.90
N ASN A 7 7.31 -13.56 -12.20
CA ASN A 7 6.36 -14.04 -13.20
C ASN A 7 4.91 -13.54 -12.99
N ILE A 8 4.74 -12.26 -12.57
CA ILE A 8 3.44 -11.63 -12.79
C ILE A 8 3.20 -11.61 -14.30
N HIS A 9 2.04 -12.12 -14.70
CA HIS A 9 1.54 -12.07 -16.06
C HIS A 9 0.04 -11.85 -16.04
N LYS A 10 -0.40 -10.78 -16.69
CA LYS A 10 -1.82 -10.45 -16.79
C LYS A 10 -2.12 -9.86 -18.14
N THR A 11 -3.14 -10.39 -18.80
CA THR A 11 -3.59 -9.93 -20.11
C THR A 11 -5.03 -9.46 -20.04
N TRP A 12 -5.30 -8.29 -20.61
CA TRP A 12 -6.64 -7.77 -20.86
C TRP A 12 -6.72 -7.37 -22.33
N GLU A 13 -7.62 -7.95 -23.07
CA GLU A 13 -7.81 -7.69 -24.51
C GLU A 13 -6.47 -7.74 -25.27
N ALA A 14 -5.92 -6.56 -25.64
CA ALA A 14 -4.68 -6.44 -26.40
C ALA A 14 -3.47 -6.05 -25.53
N LYS A 15 -3.63 -5.93 -24.19
CA LYS A 15 -2.57 -5.45 -23.31
C LYS A 15 -2.10 -6.54 -22.36
N THR A 16 -0.79 -6.75 -22.31
CA THR A 16 -0.16 -7.70 -21.39
C THR A 16 0.80 -6.97 -20.45
N VAL A 17 0.73 -7.30 -19.17
CA VAL A 17 1.70 -6.88 -18.14
C VAL A 17 2.52 -8.08 -17.73
N GLU A 18 3.84 -7.98 -17.88
CA GLU A 18 4.82 -8.94 -17.36
C GLU A 18 5.73 -8.22 -16.38
N PHE A 19 5.86 -8.76 -15.16
CA PHE A 19 6.60 -8.05 -14.13
C PHE A 19 7.25 -8.98 -13.11
N SER A 20 8.45 -8.59 -12.67
CA SER A 20 9.16 -9.23 -11.55
C SER A 20 9.89 -8.15 -10.75
N LEU A 21 9.97 -8.29 -9.43
CA LEU A 21 10.55 -7.30 -8.54
C LEU A 21 11.18 -7.94 -7.32
N GLU A 22 12.22 -7.29 -6.82
CA GLU A 22 12.87 -7.62 -5.55
C GLU A 22 13.05 -6.35 -4.72
N CYS A 23 12.73 -6.43 -3.41
CA CYS A 23 12.88 -5.33 -2.48
C CYS A 23 13.71 -5.76 -1.25
N LEU A 24 14.49 -4.83 -0.74
CA LEU A 24 15.18 -4.97 0.55
C LEU A 24 14.23 -4.61 1.69
N LYS A 25 14.54 -5.08 2.89
CA LYS A 25 13.81 -4.72 4.10
C LYS A 25 14.00 -3.24 4.42
N GLU A 26 12.94 -2.61 4.95
CA GLU A 26 12.95 -1.22 5.39
C GLU A 26 13.29 -0.21 4.27
N THR A 27 13.02 -0.60 3.01
CA THR A 27 13.18 0.29 1.84
C THR A 27 11.84 0.60 1.19
N MET A 28 11.81 1.72 0.48
CA MET A 28 10.71 2.11 -0.38
C MET A 28 11.08 1.95 -1.86
N THR A 29 10.38 1.07 -2.55
CA THR A 29 10.51 0.89 -4.00
C THR A 29 9.35 1.58 -4.71
N CYS A 30 9.64 2.42 -5.70
CA CYS A 30 8.62 3.10 -6.49
C CYS A 30 8.52 2.48 -7.89
N LEU A 31 7.30 2.12 -8.30
CA LEU A 31 6.97 1.75 -9.68
C LEU A 31 6.48 3.00 -10.41
N LEU A 32 7.28 3.50 -11.33
CA LEU A 32 7.01 4.70 -12.10
C LEU A 32 6.60 4.35 -13.53
N GLY A 33 5.52 4.92 -14.01
CA GLY A 33 5.08 4.73 -15.40
C GLY A 33 3.78 5.46 -15.72
N PRO A 34 3.40 5.54 -16.98
CA PRO A 34 2.18 6.25 -17.42
C PRO A 34 0.92 5.60 -16.84
N SER A 35 -0.16 6.39 -16.78
CA SER A 35 -1.46 5.85 -16.37
C SER A 35 -1.88 4.70 -17.28
N GLY A 36 -2.47 3.67 -16.68
CA GLY A 36 -2.94 2.48 -17.40
C GLY A 36 -1.81 1.52 -17.86
N CYS A 37 -0.52 1.66 -17.47
CA CYS A 37 0.52 0.66 -17.83
C CYS A 37 0.45 -0.65 -17.02
N GLY A 38 -0.43 -0.73 -16.00
CA GLY A 38 -0.63 -1.95 -15.21
C GLY A 38 -0.06 -1.91 -13.80
N LYS A 39 0.39 -0.76 -13.30
CA LYS A 39 0.96 -0.61 -11.96
C LYS A 39 0.03 -1.09 -10.83
N SER A 40 -1.22 -0.61 -10.82
CA SER A 40 -2.23 -1.02 -9.82
C SER A 40 -2.55 -2.51 -9.92
N THR A 41 -2.53 -3.09 -11.12
CA THR A 41 -2.69 -4.52 -11.31
C THR A 41 -1.56 -5.32 -10.65
N VAL A 42 -0.31 -4.88 -10.83
CA VAL A 42 0.83 -5.50 -10.14
C VAL A 42 0.62 -5.48 -8.63
N LEU A 43 0.21 -4.33 -8.05
CA LEU A 43 -0.09 -4.24 -6.61
C LEU A 43 -1.25 -5.16 -6.21
N ASN A 44 -2.33 -5.20 -6.99
CA ASN A 44 -3.50 -6.05 -6.69
C ASN A 44 -3.15 -7.54 -6.71
N ILE A 45 -2.32 -7.99 -7.66
CA ILE A 45 -1.83 -9.38 -7.70
C ILE A 45 -0.96 -9.68 -6.47
N ILE A 46 -0.05 -8.78 -6.10
CA ILE A 46 0.79 -8.91 -4.90
C ILE A 46 -0.09 -8.99 -3.63
N ALA A 47 -1.11 -8.13 -3.53
CA ALA A 47 -2.06 -8.13 -2.41
C ALA A 47 -2.99 -9.37 -2.41
N GLY A 48 -3.11 -10.09 -3.53
CA GLY A 48 -4.05 -11.20 -3.72
C GLY A 48 -5.48 -10.78 -4.00
N LEU A 49 -5.67 -9.52 -4.40
CA LEU A 49 -6.98 -8.95 -4.78
C LEU A 49 -7.31 -9.22 -6.25
N GLU A 50 -6.30 -9.58 -7.03
CA GLU A 50 -6.45 -9.96 -8.44
C GLU A 50 -5.67 -11.24 -8.73
N VAL A 51 -6.20 -12.05 -9.68
CA VAL A 51 -5.61 -13.34 -10.05
C VAL A 51 -4.62 -13.13 -11.20
N ASN A 52 -3.43 -13.69 -11.05
CA ASN A 52 -2.46 -13.81 -12.13
C ASN A 52 -2.92 -14.81 -13.18
N ASP A 53 -2.61 -14.58 -14.46
CA ASP A 53 -2.94 -15.53 -15.50
C ASP A 53 -2.09 -16.80 -15.38
N ASP A 54 -2.66 -17.96 -15.67
CA ASP A 54 -1.92 -19.22 -15.63
C ASP A 54 -1.02 -19.36 -16.87
N LEU A 55 0.28 -19.14 -16.67
CA LEU A 55 1.27 -19.25 -17.74
C LEU A 55 1.41 -20.66 -18.33
N ARG A 56 0.98 -21.70 -17.59
CA ARG A 56 0.98 -23.09 -18.09
C ARG A 56 -0.07 -23.26 -19.19
N SER A 57 -1.21 -22.61 -19.08
CA SER A 57 -2.26 -22.63 -20.08
C SER A 57 -1.87 -21.86 -21.35
N LEU A 58 -0.94 -20.89 -21.22
CA LEU A 58 -0.47 -20.03 -22.32
C LEU A 58 0.77 -20.60 -23.03
N SER A 59 1.25 -21.80 -22.67
CA SER A 59 2.47 -22.43 -23.24
C SER A 59 3.72 -21.53 -23.19
N LEU A 60 3.77 -20.60 -22.23
CA LEU A 60 4.92 -19.72 -22.03
C LEU A 60 6.04 -20.43 -21.23
N SER A 61 7.27 -20.18 -21.62
CA SER A 61 8.48 -20.78 -20.99
C SER A 61 8.75 -20.25 -19.57
N LYS A 62 8.02 -19.23 -19.12
CA LYS A 62 8.16 -18.63 -17.78
C LYS A 62 7.47 -19.53 -16.75
N GLY A 63 8.09 -19.67 -15.57
CA GLY A 63 7.53 -20.44 -14.46
C GLY A 63 6.24 -19.81 -13.88
N PRO A 64 5.58 -20.50 -12.93
CA PRO A 64 4.38 -19.99 -12.27
C PRO A 64 4.71 -18.72 -11.46
N LEU A 65 3.65 -17.94 -11.15
CA LEU A 65 3.73 -16.85 -10.19
C LEU A 65 4.39 -17.35 -8.89
N LYS A 66 5.34 -16.58 -8.38
CA LYS A 66 5.95 -16.83 -7.08
C LYS A 66 6.07 -15.50 -6.33
N ILE A 67 5.48 -15.44 -5.14
CA ILE A 67 5.59 -14.28 -4.25
C ILE A 67 6.13 -14.77 -2.91
N GLU A 68 7.25 -14.20 -2.48
CA GLU A 68 7.88 -14.49 -1.19
C GLU A 68 8.01 -13.20 -0.38
N LEU A 69 7.64 -13.26 0.89
CA LEU A 69 7.77 -12.18 1.87
C LEU A 69 8.42 -12.74 3.14
N ASP A 70 9.55 -12.17 3.53
CA ASP A 70 10.32 -12.57 4.71
C ASP A 70 10.59 -14.10 4.75
N GLY A 71 11.03 -14.63 3.59
CA GLY A 71 11.33 -16.05 3.41
C GLY A 71 10.13 -17.00 3.32
N LYS A 72 8.90 -16.47 3.34
CA LYS A 72 7.65 -17.25 3.23
C LYS A 72 6.98 -17.03 1.90
N ARG A 73 6.55 -18.11 1.25
CA ARG A 73 5.74 -18.05 0.04
C ARG A 73 4.30 -17.66 0.38
N ILE A 74 3.75 -16.63 -0.29
CA ILE A 74 2.45 -16.04 0.03
C ILE A 74 1.46 -15.99 -1.15
N ASP A 75 1.86 -16.35 -2.36
CA ASP A 75 1.00 -16.31 -3.55
C ASP A 75 -0.23 -17.23 -3.46
N ASN A 76 -0.13 -18.31 -2.69
CA ASN A 76 -1.21 -19.24 -2.41
C ASN A 76 -2.08 -18.85 -1.20
N LEU A 77 -1.77 -17.76 -0.51
CA LEU A 77 -2.53 -17.30 0.66
C LEU A 77 -3.63 -16.31 0.24
N PRO A 78 -4.78 -16.32 0.91
CA PRO A 78 -5.79 -15.28 0.73
C PRO A 78 -5.25 -13.91 1.22
N PRO A 79 -5.77 -12.77 0.73
CA PRO A 79 -5.27 -11.43 1.05
C PRO A 79 -5.06 -11.17 2.54
N ALA A 80 -6.02 -11.56 3.38
CA ALA A 80 -5.98 -11.33 4.83
C ALA A 80 -4.83 -12.05 5.56
N GLN A 81 -4.20 -13.05 4.93
CA GLN A 81 -3.11 -13.84 5.51
C GLN A 81 -1.73 -13.48 4.95
N ARG A 82 -1.66 -12.57 3.97
CA ARG A 82 -0.39 -12.18 3.33
C ARG A 82 0.48 -11.25 4.18
N GLU A 83 -0.02 -10.74 5.30
CA GLU A 83 0.67 -9.75 6.15
C GLU A 83 1.04 -8.46 5.37
N ILE A 84 0.23 -8.10 4.37
CA ILE A 84 0.37 -6.93 3.51
C ILE A 84 -0.68 -5.89 3.88
N GLY A 85 -0.26 -4.64 4.05
CA GLY A 85 -1.15 -3.50 4.14
C GLY A 85 -1.29 -2.81 2.79
N MET A 86 -2.48 -2.30 2.46
CA MET A 86 -2.71 -1.57 1.22
C MET A 86 -3.38 -0.23 1.47
N VAL A 87 -2.85 0.81 0.85
CA VAL A 87 -3.45 2.15 0.78
C VAL A 87 -3.88 2.38 -0.66
N PHE A 88 -5.18 2.51 -0.86
CA PHE A 88 -5.77 2.76 -2.18
C PHE A 88 -5.75 4.25 -2.54
N GLN A 89 -5.81 4.56 -3.80
CA GLN A 89 -5.86 5.92 -4.34
C GLN A 89 -6.92 6.81 -3.67
N SER A 90 -8.11 6.28 -3.40
CA SER A 90 -9.21 6.99 -2.73
C SER A 90 -9.08 7.04 -1.20
N GLY A 91 -8.03 6.44 -0.62
CA GLY A 91 -7.90 6.18 0.81
C GLY A 91 -8.87 5.12 1.35
N ALA A 92 -9.98 4.85 0.67
CA ALA A 92 -10.99 3.83 0.98
C ALA A 92 -11.40 3.81 2.47
N LEU A 93 -11.64 4.97 3.07
CA LEU A 93 -12.09 5.08 4.46
C LEU A 93 -13.54 4.59 4.60
N PHE A 94 -13.85 3.97 5.73
CA PHE A 94 -15.21 3.58 6.09
C PHE A 94 -16.01 4.82 6.50
N ASN A 95 -16.87 5.33 5.63
CA ASN A 95 -17.61 6.58 5.81
C ASN A 95 -18.58 6.58 6.99
N HIS A 96 -19.00 5.41 7.46
CA HIS A 96 -19.89 5.23 8.62
C HIS A 96 -19.16 5.09 9.96
N LEU A 97 -17.82 5.11 9.94
CA LEU A 97 -16.97 5.04 11.13
C LEU A 97 -16.24 6.36 11.35
N THR A 98 -16.00 6.70 12.62
CA THR A 98 -15.13 7.81 13.00
C THR A 98 -13.68 7.56 12.57
N VAL A 99 -12.82 8.57 12.65
CA VAL A 99 -11.38 8.45 12.37
C VAL A 99 -10.74 7.42 13.29
N GLU A 100 -11.01 7.48 14.60
CA GLU A 100 -10.48 6.47 15.54
C GLU A 100 -10.94 5.05 15.21
N ASP A 101 -12.22 4.86 14.85
CA ASP A 101 -12.75 3.54 14.49
C ASP A 101 -12.19 3.04 13.15
N ASN A 102 -11.93 3.93 12.19
CA ASN A 102 -11.22 3.57 10.97
C ASN A 102 -9.82 3.04 11.28
N VAL A 103 -9.05 3.75 12.10
CA VAL A 103 -7.67 3.36 12.46
C VAL A 103 -7.67 2.11 13.34
N ALA A 104 -8.59 2.00 14.31
CA ALA A 104 -8.70 0.85 15.18
C ALA A 104 -9.20 -0.43 14.49
N TYR A 105 -9.78 -0.33 13.29
CA TYR A 105 -10.49 -1.44 12.64
C TYR A 105 -9.63 -2.69 12.48
N GLY A 106 -8.41 -2.55 11.98
CA GLY A 106 -7.50 -3.67 11.78
C GLY A 106 -7.06 -4.35 13.10
N LEU A 107 -6.90 -3.55 14.17
CA LEU A 107 -6.58 -4.08 15.50
C LEU A 107 -7.75 -4.89 16.08
N ILE A 108 -8.98 -4.39 15.89
CA ILE A 108 -10.20 -5.10 16.31
C ILE A 108 -10.34 -6.43 15.55
N SER A 109 -10.07 -6.43 14.25
CA SER A 109 -10.09 -7.64 13.42
C SER A 109 -9.04 -8.67 13.84
N LYS A 110 -7.95 -8.23 14.47
CA LYS A 110 -6.91 -9.09 15.08
C LYS A 110 -7.28 -9.53 16.53
N GLY A 111 -8.50 -9.22 17.01
CA GLY A 111 -8.99 -9.66 18.32
C GLY A 111 -8.70 -8.72 19.50
N ILE A 112 -8.15 -7.52 19.25
CA ILE A 112 -7.93 -6.53 20.30
C ILE A 112 -9.29 -5.93 20.72
N LYS A 113 -9.53 -5.82 22.03
CA LYS A 113 -10.76 -5.21 22.56
C LYS A 113 -10.95 -3.79 22.02
N LYS A 114 -12.17 -3.46 21.59
CA LYS A 114 -12.51 -2.17 20.93
C LYS A 114 -12.04 -0.95 21.72
N SER A 115 -12.22 -0.93 23.05
CA SER A 115 -11.77 0.19 23.90
C SER A 115 -10.25 0.37 23.87
N GLN A 116 -9.51 -0.73 23.91
CA GLN A 116 -8.04 -0.73 23.83
C GLN A 116 -7.56 -0.32 22.43
N ALA A 117 -8.16 -0.89 21.38
CA ALA A 117 -7.83 -0.56 19.99
C ALA A 117 -8.05 0.93 19.69
N ARG A 118 -9.15 1.54 20.19
CA ARG A 118 -9.41 2.98 20.09
C ARG A 118 -8.35 3.82 20.80
N LYS A 119 -7.94 3.43 22.00
CA LYS A 119 -6.87 4.14 22.72
C LYS A 119 -5.58 4.12 21.92
N MET A 120 -5.17 2.95 21.43
CA MET A 120 -3.99 2.81 20.55
C MET A 120 -4.12 3.65 19.27
N ALA A 121 -5.30 3.67 18.66
CA ALA A 121 -5.57 4.46 17.47
C ALA A 121 -5.42 5.96 17.72
N CYS A 122 -5.95 6.50 18.83
CA CYS A 122 -5.82 7.91 19.20
C CYS A 122 -4.35 8.31 19.43
N GLU A 123 -3.58 7.47 20.11
CA GLU A 123 -2.15 7.68 20.34
C GLU A 123 -1.37 7.62 19.00
N TYR A 124 -1.75 6.71 18.11
CA TYR A 124 -1.09 6.54 16.81
C TYR A 124 -1.39 7.68 15.83
N LEU A 125 -2.61 8.24 15.86
CA LEU A 125 -3.02 9.39 15.03
C LEU A 125 -2.12 10.61 15.24
N ALA A 126 -1.59 10.82 16.44
CA ALA A 126 -0.68 11.93 16.72
C ALA A 126 0.60 11.89 15.87
N ARG A 127 1.08 10.70 15.50
CA ARG A 127 2.26 10.52 14.61
C ARG A 127 2.03 11.00 13.19
N PHE A 128 0.77 11.15 12.77
CA PHE A 128 0.35 11.60 11.44
C PHE A 128 -0.24 13.00 11.46
N ASP A 129 0.08 13.81 12.48
CA ASP A 129 -0.45 15.17 12.68
C ASP A 129 -1.99 15.22 12.72
N LEU A 130 -2.61 14.19 13.31
CA LEU A 130 -4.06 14.04 13.43
C LEU A 130 -4.53 14.00 14.90
N ALA A 131 -3.77 14.61 15.82
CA ALA A 131 -4.19 14.74 17.21
C ALA A 131 -5.52 15.50 17.31
N GLY A 132 -6.49 14.95 18.06
CA GLY A 132 -7.83 15.54 18.21
C GLY A 132 -8.80 15.29 17.04
N PHE A 133 -8.43 14.47 16.08
CA PHE A 133 -9.32 14.09 14.96
C PHE A 133 -10.15 12.83 15.22
N ASP A 134 -9.93 12.17 16.34
CA ASP A 134 -10.47 10.87 16.73
C ASP A 134 -11.99 10.74 16.49
N LYS A 135 -12.77 11.76 16.87
CA LYS A 135 -14.23 11.76 16.73
C LYS A 135 -14.76 12.30 15.40
N ARG A 136 -13.89 12.82 14.54
CA ARG A 136 -14.33 13.32 13.23
C ARG A 136 -14.79 12.19 12.33
N MET A 137 -15.67 12.55 11.38
CA MET A 137 -16.12 11.63 10.32
C MET A 137 -15.31 11.86 9.05
N PRO A 138 -15.05 10.83 8.24
CA PRO A 138 -14.26 10.95 7.01
C PRO A 138 -14.73 12.06 6.05
N GLN A 139 -16.04 12.32 6.01
CA GLN A 139 -16.64 13.35 5.13
C GLN A 139 -16.20 14.76 5.50
N THR A 140 -15.77 14.99 6.75
CA THR A 140 -15.35 16.32 7.23
C THR A 140 -13.85 16.57 7.04
N LEU A 141 -13.13 15.61 6.48
CA LEU A 141 -11.69 15.65 6.28
C LEU A 141 -11.34 16.19 4.89
N SER A 142 -10.26 16.96 4.80
CA SER A 142 -9.60 17.30 3.54
C SER A 142 -8.98 16.05 2.87
N GLY A 143 -8.59 16.16 1.60
CA GLY A 143 -7.95 15.08 0.86
C GLY A 143 -6.66 14.56 1.56
N GLY A 144 -5.78 15.46 1.98
CA GLY A 144 -4.55 15.10 2.69
C GLY A 144 -4.81 14.47 4.06
N GLU A 145 -5.81 14.95 4.82
CA GLU A 145 -6.20 14.34 6.09
C GLU A 145 -6.74 12.91 5.89
N LYS A 146 -7.56 12.69 4.85
CA LYS A 146 -8.05 11.34 4.50
C LYS A 146 -6.90 10.39 4.20
N GLN A 147 -5.89 10.82 3.45
CA GLN A 147 -4.72 10.01 3.14
C GLN A 147 -3.90 9.68 4.39
N ARG A 148 -3.70 10.66 5.28
CA ARG A 148 -3.02 10.40 6.55
C ARG A 148 -3.78 9.41 7.44
N VAL A 149 -5.10 9.49 7.50
CA VAL A 149 -5.93 8.49 8.21
C VAL A 149 -5.80 7.11 7.58
N ALA A 150 -5.80 7.01 6.24
CA ALA A 150 -5.64 5.74 5.54
C ALA A 150 -4.26 5.11 5.79
N LEU A 151 -3.20 5.92 5.79
CA LEU A 151 -1.85 5.49 6.18
C LEU A 151 -1.80 5.00 7.62
N ALA A 152 -2.33 5.79 8.57
CA ALA A 152 -2.37 5.42 9.99
C ALA A 152 -3.14 4.10 10.19
N ARG A 153 -4.31 3.92 9.54
CA ARG A 153 -5.11 2.70 9.58
C ARG A 153 -4.33 1.47 9.10
N THR A 154 -3.55 1.64 8.05
CA THR A 154 -2.75 0.55 7.48
C THR A 154 -1.55 0.24 8.36
N LEU A 155 -0.78 1.25 8.76
CA LEU A 155 0.49 1.08 9.46
C LEU A 155 0.33 0.65 10.93
N ILE A 156 -0.78 1.00 11.61
CA ILE A 156 -1.03 0.58 13.00
C ILE A 156 -1.11 -0.95 13.16
N THR A 157 -1.38 -1.66 12.08
CA THR A 157 -1.45 -3.13 12.09
C THR A 157 -0.07 -3.79 11.92
N GLU A 158 0.99 -3.00 11.76
CA GLU A 158 2.37 -3.42 11.57
C GLU A 158 2.52 -4.47 10.44
N PRO A 159 2.07 -4.16 9.21
CA PRO A 159 2.22 -5.08 8.09
C PRO A 159 3.71 -5.23 7.72
N LYS A 160 4.10 -6.41 7.23
CA LYS A 160 5.47 -6.64 6.74
C LYS A 160 5.77 -5.86 5.46
N LEU A 161 4.77 -5.68 4.59
CA LEU A 161 4.88 -4.92 3.35
C LEU A 161 3.69 -3.97 3.21
N VAL A 162 3.95 -2.74 2.81
CA VAL A 162 2.93 -1.73 2.52
C VAL A 162 2.87 -1.49 1.02
N LEU A 163 1.68 -1.59 0.43
CA LEU A 163 1.42 -1.25 -0.97
C LEU A 163 0.66 0.08 -1.02
N LEU A 164 1.17 1.02 -1.81
CA LEU A 164 0.63 2.38 -1.93
C LEU A 164 0.24 2.61 -3.40
N ASP A 165 -1.06 2.63 -3.67
CA ASP A 165 -1.58 2.80 -5.03
C ASP A 165 -1.94 4.25 -5.31
N GLU A 166 -1.05 4.99 -5.97
CA GLU A 166 -1.18 6.42 -6.30
C GLU A 166 -1.72 7.27 -5.12
N PRO A 167 -1.11 7.18 -3.91
CA PRO A 167 -1.73 7.65 -2.67
C PRO A 167 -2.02 9.15 -2.66
N PHE A 168 -1.38 9.94 -3.53
CA PHE A 168 -1.50 11.40 -3.51
C PHE A 168 -2.03 11.99 -4.82
N SER A 169 -2.47 11.16 -5.77
CA SER A 169 -2.92 11.60 -7.10
C SER A 169 -4.14 12.55 -7.08
N ALA A 170 -4.98 12.47 -6.04
CA ALA A 170 -6.15 13.34 -5.87
C ALA A 170 -5.84 14.70 -5.21
N LEU A 171 -4.57 14.95 -4.85
CA LEU A 171 -4.13 16.20 -4.21
C LEU A 171 -3.58 17.17 -5.25
N ASP A 172 -3.65 18.48 -4.92
CA ASP A 172 -2.93 19.50 -5.69
C ASP A 172 -1.41 19.29 -5.61
N THR A 173 -0.67 19.86 -6.53
CA THR A 173 0.78 19.61 -6.69
C THR A 173 1.57 19.96 -5.43
N GLU A 174 1.28 21.11 -4.78
CA GLU A 174 2.04 21.53 -3.59
C GLU A 174 1.79 20.59 -2.41
N LEU A 175 0.52 20.24 -2.18
CA LEU A 175 0.16 19.31 -1.10
C LEU A 175 0.70 17.90 -1.36
N ARG A 176 0.73 17.47 -2.63
CA ARG A 176 1.30 16.17 -3.05
C ARG A 176 2.78 16.07 -2.68
N HIS A 177 3.59 17.08 -3.04
CA HIS A 177 5.02 17.08 -2.71
C HIS A 177 5.26 17.09 -1.19
N ARG A 178 4.49 17.87 -0.44
CA ARG A 178 4.57 17.86 1.04
C ARG A 178 4.22 16.49 1.62
N MET A 179 3.17 15.85 1.11
CA MET A 179 2.76 14.52 1.56
C MET A 179 3.77 13.44 1.19
N ALA A 180 4.42 13.53 0.03
CA ALA A 180 5.50 12.64 -0.36
C ALA A 180 6.70 12.74 0.59
N ALA A 181 7.13 13.96 0.93
CA ALA A 181 8.21 14.18 1.89
C ALA A 181 7.84 13.65 3.29
N GLN A 182 6.60 13.88 3.77
CA GLN A 182 6.11 13.32 5.03
C GLN A 182 6.06 11.79 5.01
N LEU A 183 5.60 11.17 3.92
CA LEU A 183 5.59 9.72 3.77
C LEU A 183 7.01 9.14 3.89
N ARG A 184 8.00 9.78 3.25
CA ARG A 184 9.41 9.38 3.38
C ARG A 184 9.90 9.47 4.82
N GLN A 185 9.58 10.55 5.53
CA GLN A 185 9.92 10.70 6.93
C GLN A 185 9.30 9.59 7.78
N TRP A 186 8.00 9.35 7.66
CA TRP A 186 7.33 8.26 8.39
C TRP A 186 7.91 6.88 8.05
N GLN A 187 8.28 6.65 6.79
CA GLN A 187 8.92 5.39 6.40
C GLN A 187 10.27 5.20 7.11
N GLN A 188 11.08 6.25 7.22
CA GLN A 188 12.36 6.19 7.92
C GLN A 188 12.20 6.03 9.44
N GLU A 189 11.23 6.73 10.04
CA GLU A 189 10.96 6.68 11.48
C GLU A 189 10.35 5.33 11.92
N LEU A 190 9.48 4.74 11.10
CA LEU A 190 8.74 3.52 11.43
C LEU A 190 9.40 2.25 10.86
N GLY A 191 10.35 2.39 9.92
CA GLY A 191 11.10 1.28 9.36
C GLY A 191 10.28 0.28 8.54
N PHE A 192 9.17 0.70 7.92
CA PHE A 192 8.37 -0.22 7.11
C PHE A 192 8.93 -0.38 5.69
N THR A 193 8.73 -1.56 5.11
CA THR A 193 9.03 -1.81 3.69
C THR A 193 7.82 -1.46 2.85
N ALA A 194 8.01 -0.73 1.74
CA ALA A 194 6.89 -0.33 0.89
C ALA A 194 7.17 -0.44 -0.61
N ILE A 195 6.09 -0.70 -1.36
CA ILE A 195 6.05 -0.54 -2.81
C ILE A 195 4.99 0.52 -3.10
N MET A 196 5.38 1.60 -3.75
CA MET A 196 4.51 2.69 -4.14
C MET A 196 4.41 2.76 -5.66
N VAL A 197 3.24 2.96 -6.20
CA VAL A 197 3.04 3.27 -7.61
C VAL A 197 2.68 4.73 -7.79
N THR A 198 3.27 5.37 -8.78
CA THR A 198 2.95 6.74 -9.20
C THR A 198 3.26 6.94 -10.68
N HIS A 199 2.70 7.98 -11.25
CA HIS A 199 3.07 8.49 -12.58
C HIS A 199 3.91 9.79 -12.49
N ASP A 200 4.12 10.30 -11.27
CA ASP A 200 4.86 11.54 -10.99
C ASP A 200 6.32 11.23 -10.66
N GLU A 201 7.24 11.77 -11.46
CA GLU A 201 8.68 11.50 -11.32
C GLU A 201 9.29 12.18 -10.09
N GLU A 202 8.80 13.37 -9.73
CA GLU A 202 9.30 14.13 -8.58
C GLU A 202 8.87 13.46 -7.26
N GLU A 203 7.61 12.99 -7.21
CA GLU A 203 7.11 12.17 -6.11
C GLU A 203 7.97 10.90 -5.95
N ALA A 204 8.22 10.16 -7.05
CA ALA A 204 9.04 8.95 -7.01
C ALA A 204 10.46 9.24 -6.48
N ARG A 205 11.10 10.32 -6.93
CA ARG A 205 12.45 10.72 -6.47
C ARG A 205 12.47 11.10 -4.99
N THR A 206 11.39 11.68 -4.49
CA THR A 206 11.30 12.12 -3.08
C THR A 206 11.20 10.93 -2.13
N VAL A 207 10.44 9.90 -2.50
CA VAL A 207 10.12 8.81 -1.57
C VAL A 207 11.02 7.57 -1.71
N ALA A 208 11.57 7.29 -2.90
CA ALA A 208 12.10 5.97 -3.21
C ALA A 208 13.59 5.80 -2.91
N ASP A 209 13.94 4.64 -2.37
CA ASP A 209 15.31 4.11 -2.38
C ASP A 209 15.64 3.46 -3.74
N LYS A 210 14.61 2.95 -4.44
CA LYS A 210 14.73 2.32 -5.76
C LYS A 210 13.55 2.70 -6.64
N ILE A 211 13.80 3.15 -7.87
CA ILE A 211 12.78 3.41 -8.88
C ILE A 211 12.85 2.35 -9.96
N VAL A 212 11.73 1.73 -10.27
CA VAL A 212 11.55 0.77 -11.35
C VAL A 212 10.55 1.35 -12.35
N ARG A 213 10.93 1.43 -13.62
CA ARG A 213 10.08 1.97 -14.69
C ARG A 213 9.28 0.85 -15.37
N MET A 214 7.99 1.09 -15.58
CA MET A 214 7.07 0.19 -16.28
C MET A 214 6.63 0.78 -17.61
#